data_11709a9703b806252b48e52d4a70ce42
#
_entry.id   11709a9703b806252b48e52d4a70ce42
#
_cell.length_a   1.000
_cell.length_b   1.000
_cell.length_c   1.000
_cell.angle_alpha   90.00
_cell.angle_beta   90.00
_cell.angle_gamma   90.00
#
_symmetry.space_group_name_H-M   'P 1'
#
loop_
_entity.id
_entity.type
_entity.pdbx_description
1 polymer ?
#
loop_
_entity_poly.entity_id
_entity_poly.type
_entity_poly.pdbx_seq_one_letter_code
_entity_poly.pdbx_strand_id
1 'polypeptide(L)'
;MAEISAKAVKELREKTGAGMMDCKKALQENGGDLSKATEWLRQKGITSAEKKSGRVAAEGLVDSYIHTGGRIGVLVEVNCETDFVARGEQFQTLVRNIAMQIAACPNVEYF
;
A
#
# COMPACT_ATOMS: atom_id res chain seq x y z
N MET A 1 2.17 23.22 23.71
CA MET A 1 2.37 22.06 22.83
C MET A 1 1.27 21.04 23.04
N ALA A 2 0.76 20.49 21.95
CA ALA A 2 -0.22 19.41 22.07
C ALA A 2 0.44 18.17 22.69
N GLU A 3 -0.22 17.59 23.66
CA GLU A 3 0.21 16.32 24.23
C GLU A 3 -0.09 15.18 23.23
N ILE A 4 0.92 14.40 22.91
CA ILE A 4 0.78 13.30 21.95
C ILE A 4 0.48 12.02 22.71
N SER A 5 -0.71 11.46 22.50
CA SER A 5 -1.12 10.23 23.16
C SER A 5 -0.47 8.99 22.51
N ALA A 6 -0.27 7.95 23.32
CA ALA A 6 0.22 6.66 22.81
C ALA A 6 -0.75 6.06 21.79
N LYS A 7 -2.04 6.31 21.93
CA LYS A 7 -3.08 5.87 21.00
C LYS A 7 -2.89 6.51 19.62
N ALA A 8 -2.63 7.82 19.58
CA ALA A 8 -2.40 8.53 18.32
C ALA A 8 -1.15 8.02 17.61
N VAL A 9 -0.08 7.77 18.34
CA VAL A 9 1.15 7.19 17.78
C VAL A 9 0.88 5.80 17.20
N LYS A 10 0.13 4.97 17.90
CA LYS A 10 -0.23 3.63 17.44
C LYS A 10 -1.05 3.68 16.15
N GLU A 11 -2.07 4.53 16.11
CA GLU A 11 -2.91 4.70 14.91
C GLU A 11 -2.07 5.12 13.70
N LEU A 12 -1.16 6.06 13.90
CA LEU A 12 -0.30 6.53 12.82
C LEU A 12 0.66 5.44 12.33
N ARG A 13 1.21 4.65 13.25
CA ARG A 13 2.06 3.50 12.89
C ARG A 13 1.31 2.47 12.05
N GLU A 14 0.09 2.12 12.45
CA GLU A 14 -0.74 1.16 11.72
C GLU A 14 -1.08 1.67 10.33
N LYS A 15 -1.30 2.96 10.20
CA LYS A 15 -1.67 3.60 8.93
C LYS A 15 -0.49 3.76 7.97
N THR A 16 0.69 4.06 8.47
CA THR A 16 1.84 4.44 7.64
C THR A 16 2.95 3.40 7.60
N GLY A 17 3.02 2.51 8.59
CA GLY A 17 4.14 1.59 8.73
C GLY A 17 5.45 2.26 9.19
N ALA A 18 5.43 3.53 9.54
CA ALA A 18 6.60 4.25 10.05
C ALA A 18 6.96 3.82 11.48
N GLY A 19 8.20 4.04 11.89
CA GLY A 19 8.65 3.72 13.24
C GLY A 19 7.98 4.59 14.31
N MET A 20 7.99 4.11 15.55
CA MET A 20 7.34 4.79 16.67
C MET A 20 7.84 6.22 16.87
N MET A 21 9.16 6.43 16.83
CA MET A 21 9.75 7.75 17.03
C MET A 21 9.43 8.69 15.88
N ASP A 22 9.42 8.19 14.66
CA ASP A 22 9.04 8.98 13.48
C ASP A 22 7.59 9.43 13.56
N CYS A 23 6.68 8.53 13.99
CA CYS A 23 5.27 8.85 14.18
C CYS A 23 5.08 9.89 15.28
N LYS A 24 5.77 9.76 16.39
CA LYS A 24 5.73 10.72 17.49
C LYS A 24 6.18 12.10 17.02
N LYS A 25 7.30 12.16 16.32
CA LYS A 25 7.83 13.41 15.78
C LYS A 25 6.86 14.04 14.79
N ALA A 26 6.29 13.25 13.89
CA ALA A 26 5.30 13.73 12.92
C ALA A 26 4.10 14.37 13.61
N LEU A 27 3.59 13.74 14.66
CA LEU A 27 2.46 14.28 15.42
C LEU A 27 2.85 15.56 16.17
N GLN A 28 4.03 15.62 16.75
CA GLN A 28 4.52 16.82 17.43
C GLN A 28 4.66 18.01 16.46
N GLU A 29 5.21 17.77 15.27
CA GLU A 29 5.41 18.82 14.27
C GLU A 29 4.08 19.30 13.64
N ASN A 30 3.01 18.52 13.76
CA ASN A 30 1.72 18.81 13.15
C ASN A 30 0.58 19.01 14.17
N GLY A 31 0.92 19.32 15.40
CA GLY A 31 -0.07 19.64 16.44
C GLY A 31 -1.02 18.51 16.81
N GLY A 32 -0.61 17.26 16.60
CA GLY A 32 -1.43 16.10 16.91
C GLY A 32 -2.44 15.71 15.81
N ASP A 33 -2.42 16.39 14.67
CA ASP A 33 -3.31 16.10 13.55
C ASP A 33 -2.82 14.88 12.77
N LEU A 34 -3.62 13.80 12.78
CA LEU A 34 -3.26 12.54 12.12
C LEU A 34 -3.11 12.68 10.61
N SER A 35 -3.98 13.44 9.96
CA SER A 35 -3.92 13.62 8.50
C SER A 35 -2.68 14.39 8.09
N LYS A 36 -2.36 15.47 8.78
CA LYS A 36 -1.15 16.26 8.53
C LYS A 36 0.11 15.47 8.84
N ALA A 37 0.10 14.70 9.91
CA ALA A 37 1.24 13.85 10.28
C ALA A 37 1.48 12.75 9.23
N THR A 38 0.43 12.15 8.68
CA THR A 38 0.53 11.17 7.60
C THR A 38 1.19 11.78 6.36
N GLU A 39 0.73 12.96 5.95
CA GLU A 39 1.29 13.67 4.80
C GLU A 39 2.75 14.08 5.06
N TRP A 40 3.04 14.55 6.27
CA TRP A 40 4.39 14.92 6.67
C TRP A 40 5.37 13.73 6.54
N LEU A 41 4.94 12.54 7.01
CA LEU A 41 5.74 11.31 6.87
C LEU A 41 5.93 10.92 5.41
N ARG A 42 4.88 11.04 4.61
CA ARG A 42 4.96 10.75 3.17
C ARG A 42 5.94 11.66 2.46
N GLN A 43 5.87 12.95 2.71
CA GLN A 43 6.77 13.95 2.10
C GLN A 43 8.24 13.73 2.50
N LYS A 44 8.47 13.22 3.69
CA LYS A 44 9.82 12.90 4.16
C LYS A 44 10.33 11.53 3.67
N GLY A 45 9.51 10.77 2.94
CA GLY A 45 9.88 9.43 2.48
C GLY A 45 10.08 8.44 3.62
N ILE A 46 9.37 8.62 4.73
CA ILE A 46 9.54 7.80 5.95
C ILE A 46 8.55 6.65 6.02
N THR A 47 7.49 6.66 5.20
CA THR A 47 6.52 5.57 5.19
C THR A 47 7.17 4.27 4.71
N SER A 48 6.64 3.13 5.19
CA SER A 48 7.21 1.82 4.87
C SER A 48 7.31 1.56 3.37
N ALA A 49 6.27 1.90 2.62
CA ALA A 49 6.25 1.70 1.17
C ALA A 49 7.31 2.55 0.46
N GLU A 50 7.44 3.80 0.84
CA GLU A 50 8.41 4.71 0.23
C GLU A 50 9.86 4.32 0.53
N LYS A 51 10.13 3.86 1.75
CA LYS A 51 11.45 3.35 2.12
C LYS A 51 11.87 2.15 1.28
N LYS A 52 10.90 1.39 0.79
CA LYS A 52 11.13 0.17 0.01
C LYS A 52 11.06 0.39 -1.50
N SER A 53 10.79 1.62 -1.96
CA SER A 53 10.55 1.90 -3.38
C SER A 53 11.71 1.53 -4.31
N GLY A 54 12.94 1.52 -3.80
CA GLY A 54 14.12 1.14 -4.58
C GLY A 54 14.42 -0.36 -4.61
N ARG A 55 13.63 -1.19 -3.96
CA ARG A 55 13.86 -2.64 -3.95
C ARG A 55 13.42 -3.27 -5.26
N VAL A 56 14.16 -4.29 -5.70
CA VAL A 56 13.83 -5.02 -6.92
C VAL A 56 12.69 -6.00 -6.64
N ALA A 57 11.62 -5.89 -7.42
CA ALA A 57 10.47 -6.79 -7.38
C ALA A 57 10.47 -7.64 -8.66
N ALA A 58 11.29 -8.69 -8.68
CA ALA A 58 11.50 -9.54 -9.84
C ALA A 58 10.64 -10.81 -9.83
N GLU A 59 10.05 -11.14 -8.70
CA GLU A 59 9.11 -12.26 -8.56
C GLU A 59 7.68 -11.74 -8.70
N GLY A 60 6.69 -12.62 -8.64
CA GLY A 60 5.29 -12.21 -8.68
C GLY A 60 4.41 -13.24 -9.34
N LEU A 61 3.23 -12.80 -9.79
CA LEU A 61 2.25 -13.63 -10.47
C LEU A 61 1.70 -12.94 -11.70
N VAL A 62 1.44 -13.74 -12.71
CA VAL A 62 0.57 -13.38 -13.84
C VAL A 62 -0.77 -14.08 -13.61
N ASP A 63 -1.86 -13.35 -13.68
CA ASP A 63 -3.19 -13.89 -13.52
C ASP A 63 -4.14 -13.28 -14.55
N SER A 64 -5.28 -13.92 -14.74
CA SER A 64 -6.29 -13.47 -15.68
C SER A 64 -7.65 -13.43 -15.01
N TYR A 65 -8.52 -12.58 -15.54
CA TYR A 65 -9.90 -12.52 -15.12
C TYR A 65 -10.79 -12.40 -16.36
N ILE A 66 -11.77 -13.30 -16.47
CA ILE A 66 -12.77 -13.25 -17.53
C ILE A 66 -14.10 -12.95 -16.87
N HIS A 67 -14.70 -11.82 -17.24
CA HIS A 67 -15.99 -11.43 -16.69
C HIS A 67 -17.11 -12.34 -17.22
N THR A 68 -18.14 -12.52 -16.41
CA THR A 68 -19.32 -13.29 -16.78
C THR A 68 -19.87 -12.79 -18.12
N GLY A 69 -20.11 -13.72 -19.06
CA GLY A 69 -20.52 -13.39 -20.41
C GLY A 69 -19.38 -13.39 -21.43
N GLY A 70 -18.13 -13.48 -20.97
CA GLY A 70 -16.96 -13.67 -21.86
C GLY A 70 -16.58 -12.50 -22.75
N ARG A 71 -17.04 -11.29 -22.45
CA ARG A 71 -16.77 -10.10 -23.30
C ARG A 71 -15.66 -9.20 -22.79
N ILE A 72 -15.27 -9.36 -21.53
CA ILE A 72 -14.21 -8.59 -20.91
C ILE A 72 -13.21 -9.58 -20.33
N GLY A 73 -11.95 -9.43 -20.72
CA GLY A 73 -10.85 -10.21 -20.19
C GLY A 73 -9.72 -9.29 -19.74
N VAL A 74 -9.05 -9.68 -18.68
CA VAL A 74 -7.90 -8.97 -18.13
C VAL A 74 -6.75 -9.96 -17.98
N LEU A 75 -5.57 -9.53 -18.38
CA LEU A 75 -4.32 -10.20 -18.08
C LEU A 75 -3.47 -9.22 -17.28
N VAL A 76 -3.03 -9.62 -16.09
CA VAL A 76 -2.29 -8.75 -15.19
C VAL A 76 -1.05 -9.46 -14.65
N GLU A 77 0.04 -8.71 -14.55
CA GLU A 77 1.24 -9.14 -13.83
C GLU A 77 1.43 -8.23 -12.61
N VAL A 78 1.57 -8.83 -11.43
CA VAL A 78 1.86 -8.11 -10.20
C VAL A 78 3.15 -8.67 -9.62
N ASN A 79 4.13 -7.80 -9.43
CA ASN A 79 5.45 -8.19 -8.97
C ASN A 79 5.60 -8.01 -7.45
N CYS A 80 6.45 -8.83 -6.87
CA CYS A 80 6.85 -8.76 -5.47
C CYS A 80 8.32 -9.11 -5.32
N GLU A 81 8.85 -8.97 -4.12
CA GLU A 81 10.28 -9.18 -3.90
C GLU A 81 10.68 -10.66 -3.87
N THR A 82 9.80 -11.55 -3.40
CA THR A 82 10.14 -12.97 -3.21
C THR A 82 9.08 -13.90 -3.78
N ASP A 83 9.51 -15.08 -4.20
CA ASP A 83 8.62 -16.14 -4.65
C ASP A 83 7.76 -16.70 -3.50
N PHE A 84 8.28 -16.65 -2.28
CA PHE A 84 7.53 -17.04 -1.08
C PHE A 84 6.26 -16.21 -0.91
N VAL A 85 6.38 -14.89 -1.06
CA VAL A 85 5.21 -13.98 -1.02
C VAL A 85 4.27 -14.26 -2.18
N ALA A 86 4.79 -14.46 -3.39
CA ALA A 86 3.99 -14.72 -4.58
C ALA A 86 3.13 -15.98 -4.46
N ARG A 87 3.60 -17.00 -3.73
CA ARG A 87 2.87 -18.26 -3.52
C ARG A 87 1.83 -18.16 -2.40
N GLY A 88 1.85 -17.08 -1.62
CA GLY A 88 0.92 -16.89 -0.51
C GLY A 88 -0.49 -16.57 -0.96
N GLU A 89 -1.48 -17.05 -0.20
CA GLU A 89 -2.89 -16.83 -0.49
C GLU A 89 -3.26 -15.34 -0.50
N GLN A 90 -2.67 -14.58 0.41
CA GLN A 90 -2.94 -13.13 0.49
C GLN A 90 -2.50 -12.41 -0.78
N PHE A 91 -1.34 -12.74 -1.32
CA PHE A 91 -0.85 -12.15 -2.56
C PHE A 91 -1.71 -12.58 -3.76
N GLN A 92 -2.08 -13.85 -3.83
CA GLN A 92 -2.95 -14.36 -4.90
C GLN A 92 -4.31 -13.67 -4.88
N THR A 93 -4.88 -13.45 -3.70
CA THR A 93 -6.14 -12.71 -3.54
C THR A 93 -5.99 -11.25 -3.99
N LEU A 94 -4.89 -10.60 -3.65
CA LEU A 94 -4.59 -9.24 -4.09
C LEU A 94 -4.55 -9.16 -5.62
N VAL A 95 -3.82 -10.05 -6.26
CA VAL A 95 -3.68 -10.07 -7.73
C VAL A 95 -5.03 -10.26 -8.39
N ARG A 96 -5.85 -11.19 -7.88
CA ARG A 96 -7.19 -11.42 -8.39
C ARG A 96 -8.09 -10.19 -8.23
N ASN A 97 -8.04 -9.54 -7.08
CA ASN A 97 -8.82 -8.33 -6.83
C ASN A 97 -8.40 -7.19 -7.76
N ILE A 98 -7.11 -7.06 -8.04
CA ILE A 98 -6.60 -6.07 -9.01
C ILE A 98 -7.16 -6.36 -10.40
N ALA A 99 -7.13 -7.62 -10.84
CA ALA A 99 -7.66 -8.00 -12.15
C ALA A 99 -9.16 -7.68 -12.26
N MET A 100 -9.93 -7.98 -11.22
CA MET A 100 -11.36 -7.65 -11.18
C MET A 100 -11.61 -6.14 -11.20
N GLN A 101 -10.78 -5.37 -10.50
CA GLN A 101 -10.87 -3.92 -10.48
C GLN A 101 -10.60 -3.32 -11.87
N ILE A 102 -9.60 -3.83 -12.58
CA ILE A 102 -9.30 -3.40 -13.95
C ILE A 102 -10.51 -3.67 -14.87
N ALA A 103 -11.12 -4.84 -14.74
CA ALA A 103 -12.29 -5.20 -15.53
C ALA A 103 -13.49 -4.28 -15.24
N ALA A 104 -13.68 -3.90 -13.97
CA ALA A 104 -14.79 -3.06 -13.54
C ALA A 104 -14.61 -1.58 -13.86
N CYS A 105 -13.37 -1.12 -14.03
CA CYS A 105 -13.04 0.30 -14.20
C CYS A 105 -12.26 0.52 -15.50
N PRO A 106 -12.93 0.50 -16.67
CA PRO A 106 -12.25 0.61 -17.96
C PRO A 106 -11.57 1.95 -18.22
N ASN A 107 -11.84 2.94 -17.40
CA ASN A 107 -11.24 4.28 -17.54
C ASN A 107 -9.91 4.43 -16.80
N VAL A 108 -9.46 3.40 -16.09
CA VAL A 108 -8.17 3.45 -15.38
C VAL A 108 -7.05 3.23 -16.39
N GLU A 109 -6.13 4.18 -16.48
CA GLU A 109 -4.96 4.12 -17.35
C GLU A 109 -3.70 3.68 -16.62
N TYR A 110 -3.64 3.94 -15.32
CA TYR A 110 -2.45 3.68 -14.50
C TYR A 110 -2.82 3.02 -13.17
N PHE A 111 -1.88 2.27 -12.66
CA PHE A 111 -1.92 1.69 -11.31
C PHE A 111 -0.67 2.05 -10.52
#